data_84999d5081ae0da618bdc2b499d07cd6
#
_entry.id   84999d5081ae0da618bdc2b499d07cd6
#
_cell.length_a   1.000
_cell.length_b   1.000
_cell.length_c   1.000
_cell.angle_alpha   90.00
_cell.angle_beta   90.00
_cell.angle_gamma   90.00
#
_symmetry.space_group_name_H-M   'P 1'
#
loop_
_entity.id
_entity.type
_entity.pdbx_description
1 polymer ?
#
loop_
_entity_poly.entity_id
_entity_poly.type
_entity_poly.pdbx_seq_one_letter_code
_entity_poly.pdbx_strand_id
1 'polypeptide(L)'
;MNIRLAIALASAGLLAFACGPRSRSTSPSSQPAALASALPLHTSGRINATGEIAERPRRGSASTKSETRLDSHFLVTVAPSAIQFALGVKNVGKKHIELTFRSGQSYDFVVVDSVGREVWRWSNGRMFTQGVQNKQLSTGAAMNARETWTSPVPGHYTAIATLNSTNFPTEQRADFVVP
;
A
#
# COMPACT_ATOMS: atom_id res chain seq x y z
N MET A 1 -19.14 -40.49 -35.02
CA MET A 1 -20.04 -40.73 -33.88
C MET A 1 -20.48 -39.37 -33.38
N ASN A 2 -21.73 -39.02 -33.70
CA ASN A 2 -22.32 -37.69 -33.52
C ASN A 2 -22.75 -37.50 -32.08
N ILE A 3 -22.32 -36.42 -31.42
CA ILE A 3 -22.90 -35.99 -30.14
C ILE A 3 -23.43 -34.57 -30.30
N ARG A 4 -24.71 -34.51 -30.06
CA ARG A 4 -25.64 -33.41 -30.33
C ARG A 4 -25.46 -32.23 -29.37
N LEU A 5 -25.55 -31.06 -29.96
CA LEU A 5 -25.79 -29.75 -29.41
C LEU A 5 -27.08 -29.73 -28.55
N ALA A 6 -27.01 -29.22 -27.34
CA ALA A 6 -28.19 -28.85 -26.55
C ALA A 6 -28.07 -27.34 -26.18
N ILE A 7 -28.94 -26.57 -26.82
CA ILE A 7 -29.18 -25.18 -26.57
C ILE A 7 -30.26 -25.11 -25.48
N ALA A 8 -30.00 -24.46 -24.36
CA ALA A 8 -31.01 -24.07 -23.37
C ALA A 8 -31.13 -22.55 -23.31
N LEU A 9 -32.26 -22.06 -23.80
CA LEU A 9 -32.79 -20.71 -23.61
C LEU A 9 -33.47 -20.63 -22.24
N ALA A 10 -33.20 -19.63 -21.47
CA ALA A 10 -34.08 -19.17 -20.38
C ALA A 10 -33.82 -17.67 -20.12
N SER A 11 -34.71 -16.88 -20.56
CA SER A 11 -35.77 -16.04 -19.96
C SER A 11 -35.30 -14.78 -19.24
N ALA A 12 -35.71 -13.67 -19.85
CA ALA A 12 -35.70 -12.30 -19.36
C ALA A 12 -36.51 -12.12 -18.07
N GLY A 13 -35.91 -11.45 -17.09
CA GLY A 13 -36.59 -10.90 -15.92
C GLY A 13 -36.45 -9.38 -15.88
N LEU A 14 -37.54 -8.70 -16.23
CA LEU A 14 -37.71 -7.24 -16.16
C LEU A 14 -38.06 -6.90 -14.71
N LEU A 15 -37.23 -6.13 -14.01
CA LEU A 15 -37.59 -5.52 -12.73
C LEU A 15 -37.45 -4.01 -12.85
N ALA A 16 -38.65 -3.37 -12.85
CA ALA A 16 -38.81 -1.93 -12.75
C ALA A 16 -38.49 -1.45 -11.33
N PHE A 17 -37.60 -0.50 -11.20
CA PHE A 17 -37.38 0.24 -9.95
C PHE A 17 -38.04 1.60 -10.01
N ALA A 18 -38.98 1.77 -9.07
CA ALA A 18 -39.73 2.97 -8.82
C ALA A 18 -38.85 4.07 -8.22
N CYS A 19 -39.05 5.30 -8.72
CA CYS A 19 -38.56 6.56 -8.15
C CYS A 19 -39.21 6.82 -6.77
N GLY A 20 -38.39 7.05 -5.74
CA GLY A 20 -38.81 7.63 -4.44
C GLY A 20 -38.28 9.07 -4.30
N PRO A 21 -39.02 9.97 -3.64
CA PRO A 21 -38.80 11.41 -3.68
C PRO A 21 -37.69 11.91 -2.77
N ARG A 22 -37.05 12.92 -3.26
CA ARG A 22 -36.01 13.79 -2.68
C ARG A 22 -36.52 14.49 -1.41
N SER A 23 -35.83 14.31 -0.29
CA SER A 23 -35.95 15.21 0.86
C SER A 23 -34.75 16.15 0.91
N ARG A 24 -35.00 17.42 0.66
CA ARG A 24 -34.09 18.52 0.94
C ARG A 24 -34.05 18.75 2.44
N SER A 25 -32.88 18.73 3.04
CA SER A 25 -32.63 19.31 4.36
C SER A 25 -31.72 20.51 4.20
N THR A 26 -32.30 21.64 4.51
CA THR A 26 -31.73 22.98 4.58
C THR A 26 -30.77 23.11 5.75
N SER A 27 -29.60 23.70 5.51
CA SER A 27 -28.69 24.23 6.52
C SER A 27 -29.28 25.42 7.25
N PRO A 28 -28.83 25.70 8.46
CA PRO A 28 -28.52 27.10 8.79
C PRO A 28 -27.06 27.28 9.17
N SER A 29 -26.48 28.25 8.50
CA SER A 29 -25.36 29.06 8.85
C SER A 29 -25.49 29.66 10.24
N SER A 30 -24.44 29.56 11.04
CA SER A 30 -24.18 30.50 12.15
C SER A 30 -22.70 30.54 12.44
N GLN A 31 -22.05 31.53 11.89
CA GLN A 31 -20.92 32.18 12.52
C GLN A 31 -21.47 33.37 13.28
N PRO A 32 -20.98 33.75 14.49
CA PRO A 32 -19.90 34.71 14.50
C PRO A 32 -18.94 34.68 15.72
N ALA A 33 -17.93 35.50 15.54
CA ALA A 33 -17.23 36.37 16.49
C ALA A 33 -15.96 35.83 17.15
N ALA A 34 -14.92 36.46 16.69
CA ALA A 34 -13.65 36.68 17.33
C ALA A 34 -13.77 37.27 18.77
N LEU A 35 -12.89 36.80 19.66
CA LEU A 35 -12.40 37.61 20.76
C LEU A 35 -10.94 37.22 21.03
N ALA A 36 -10.09 38.19 20.76
CA ALA A 36 -8.72 38.26 21.23
C ALA A 36 -8.73 38.36 22.74
N SER A 37 -7.84 37.66 23.43
CA SER A 37 -7.31 38.14 24.74
C SER A 37 -6.06 37.37 25.13
N ALA A 38 -4.99 38.14 25.09
CA ALA A 38 -3.98 38.34 26.14
C ALA A 38 -3.16 37.13 26.60
N LEU A 39 -1.88 37.20 26.26
CA LEU A 39 -0.75 36.58 26.94
C LEU A 39 -0.67 37.07 28.42
N PRO A 40 -0.20 36.24 29.31
CA PRO A 40 0.64 36.72 30.39
C PRO A 40 2.08 36.25 30.19
N LEU A 41 2.91 37.23 30.03
CA LEU A 41 4.35 37.23 30.25
C LEU A 41 4.61 36.88 31.71
N HIS A 42 5.14 35.71 32.03
CA HIS A 42 5.77 35.47 33.32
C HIS A 42 7.27 35.25 33.12
N THR A 43 7.96 36.34 33.17
CA THR A 43 9.37 36.40 33.50
C THR A 43 9.50 36.15 35.01
N SER A 44 10.11 35.05 35.39
CA SER A 44 10.70 34.88 36.71
C SER A 44 12.04 34.19 36.54
N GLY A 45 13.04 35.05 36.36
CA GLY A 45 14.43 34.68 36.47
C GLY A 45 14.78 34.38 37.93
N ARG A 46 15.29 33.20 38.18
CA ARG A 46 16.09 32.92 39.38
C ARG A 46 17.43 32.42 38.88
N ILE A 47 18.38 33.35 38.89
CA ILE A 47 19.81 33.05 38.75
C ILE A 47 20.29 32.57 40.11
N ASN A 48 20.62 31.32 40.26
CA ASN A 48 21.52 30.86 41.30
C ASN A 48 22.88 30.61 40.64
N ALA A 49 23.78 31.49 40.94
CA ALA A 49 25.20 31.32 40.67
C ALA A 49 25.74 30.20 41.55
N THR A 50 26.10 29.10 40.97
CA THR A 50 27.24 28.27 41.36
C THR A 50 27.44 27.28 40.21
N GLY A 51 28.56 27.44 39.51
CA GLY A 51 28.92 26.61 38.38
C GLY A 51 29.24 25.20 38.82
N GLU A 52 28.48 24.29 38.31
CA GLU A 52 28.91 22.92 38.07
C GLU A 52 28.02 22.37 36.97
N ILE A 53 28.62 22.27 35.78
CA ILE A 53 27.97 21.61 34.63
C ILE A 53 28.01 20.13 34.91
N ALA A 54 27.03 19.62 35.64
CA ALA A 54 26.74 18.20 35.63
C ALA A 54 26.14 17.86 34.28
N GLU A 55 26.96 17.40 33.40
CA GLU A 55 26.60 16.80 32.14
C GLU A 55 25.72 15.55 32.44
N ARG A 56 24.40 15.78 32.45
CA ARG A 56 23.42 14.70 32.48
C ARG A 56 23.68 13.82 31.24
N PRO A 57 24.00 12.55 31.40
CA PRO A 57 24.10 11.67 30.26
C PRO A 57 22.76 11.74 29.56
N ARG A 58 22.76 12.26 28.34
CA ARG A 58 21.63 12.12 27.41
C ARG A 58 21.38 10.63 27.29
N ARG A 59 20.36 10.15 28.01
CA ARG A 59 19.78 8.84 27.72
C ARG A 59 19.49 8.85 26.24
N GLY A 60 20.32 8.13 25.51
CA GLY A 60 20.15 7.94 24.09
C GLY A 60 18.72 7.53 23.85
N SER A 61 18.05 8.27 22.97
CA SER A 61 16.76 7.89 22.42
C SER A 61 16.94 6.53 21.76
N ALA A 62 16.88 5.48 22.57
CA ALA A 62 16.91 4.10 22.09
C ALA A 62 15.63 3.89 21.34
N SER A 63 15.74 4.15 20.04
CA SER A 63 15.12 3.40 18.95
C SER A 63 13.71 2.85 19.23
N THR A 64 12.71 3.72 19.14
CA THR A 64 11.30 3.33 18.89
C THR A 64 11.11 2.58 17.55
N LYS A 65 12.18 2.45 16.77
CA LYS A 65 12.22 1.84 15.44
C LYS A 65 12.13 0.30 15.45
N SER A 66 12.23 -0.34 16.62
CA SER A 66 12.21 -1.80 16.74
C SER A 66 10.83 -2.40 16.96
N GLU A 67 9.79 -1.61 17.22
CA GLU A 67 8.46 -2.15 17.54
C GLU A 67 7.61 -2.44 16.31
N THR A 68 7.80 -1.66 15.23
CA THR A 68 7.14 -1.86 13.93
C THR A 68 8.20 -2.13 12.86
N ARG A 69 8.23 -3.33 12.32
CA ARG A 69 9.20 -3.73 11.31
C ARG A 69 8.56 -4.64 10.27
N LEU A 70 8.66 -4.26 9.02
CA LEU A 70 8.34 -5.12 7.88
C LEU A 70 9.62 -5.76 7.35
N ASP A 71 9.53 -7.03 7.06
CA ASP A 71 10.49 -7.77 6.24
C ASP A 71 9.84 -8.10 4.90
N SER A 72 10.61 -8.02 3.81
CA SER A 72 10.10 -8.28 2.47
C SER A 72 11.05 -9.17 1.68
N HIS A 73 10.48 -10.06 0.89
CA HIS A 73 11.21 -10.91 -0.03
C HIS A 73 10.51 -10.93 -1.39
N PHE A 74 11.29 -11.03 -2.43
CA PHE A 74 10.83 -11.13 -3.79
C PHE A 74 11.49 -12.31 -4.50
N LEU A 75 10.66 -13.15 -5.12
CA LEU A 75 11.11 -14.31 -5.88
C LEU A 75 10.62 -14.21 -7.32
N VAL A 76 11.52 -14.48 -8.26
CA VAL A 76 11.22 -14.65 -9.68
C VAL A 76 11.50 -16.09 -10.05
N THR A 77 10.52 -16.77 -10.63
CA THR A 77 10.68 -18.14 -11.13
C THR A 77 10.49 -18.15 -12.63
N VAL A 78 11.56 -18.53 -13.35
CA VAL A 78 11.56 -18.61 -14.81
C VAL A 78 11.11 -20.02 -15.21
N ALA A 79 10.02 -20.10 -15.98
CA ALA A 79 9.53 -21.33 -16.60
C ALA A 79 9.50 -21.16 -18.14
N PRO A 80 9.46 -22.24 -18.93
CA PRO A 80 9.60 -22.15 -20.41
C PRO A 80 8.58 -21.25 -21.11
N SER A 81 7.36 -21.11 -20.55
CA SER A 81 6.28 -20.35 -21.18
C SER A 81 5.80 -19.18 -20.34
N ALA A 82 6.31 -19.00 -19.13
CA ALA A 82 5.83 -17.96 -18.22
C ALA A 82 6.85 -17.66 -17.13
N ILE A 83 6.83 -16.43 -16.63
CA ILE A 83 7.60 -15.98 -15.49
C ILE A 83 6.64 -15.74 -14.33
N GLN A 84 6.93 -16.33 -13.18
CA GLN A 84 6.14 -16.14 -11.97
C GLN A 84 6.86 -15.18 -11.03
N PHE A 85 6.13 -14.22 -10.50
CA PHE A 85 6.58 -13.24 -9.51
C PHE A 85 5.87 -13.50 -8.19
N ALA A 86 6.61 -13.46 -7.09
CA ALA A 86 6.05 -13.59 -5.75
C ALA A 86 6.69 -12.56 -4.81
N LEU A 87 5.91 -11.59 -4.34
CA LEU A 87 6.28 -10.63 -3.30
C LEU A 87 5.64 -11.05 -1.99
N GLY A 88 6.46 -11.26 -0.97
CA GLY A 88 6.01 -11.47 0.40
C GLY A 88 6.44 -10.32 1.28
N VAL A 89 5.52 -9.80 2.11
CA VAL A 89 5.80 -8.76 3.10
C VAL A 89 5.26 -9.23 4.44
N LYS A 90 6.15 -9.35 5.44
CA LYS A 90 5.84 -9.92 6.76
C LYS A 90 6.09 -8.90 7.86
N ASN A 91 5.15 -8.81 8.80
CA ASN A 91 5.37 -8.07 10.04
C ASN A 91 6.26 -8.89 10.99
N VAL A 92 7.50 -8.50 11.12
CA VAL A 92 8.48 -9.08 12.06
C VAL A 92 8.65 -8.24 13.32
N GLY A 93 7.84 -7.19 13.47
CA GLY A 93 7.78 -6.35 14.67
C GLY A 93 6.97 -7.01 15.79
N LYS A 94 6.96 -6.35 16.94
CA LYS A 94 6.25 -6.81 18.15
C LYS A 94 4.81 -6.30 18.24
N LYS A 95 4.45 -5.30 17.42
CA LYS A 95 3.10 -4.71 17.36
C LYS A 95 2.45 -4.99 16.01
N HIS A 96 1.12 -4.98 15.98
CA HIS A 96 0.40 -4.98 14.71
C HIS A 96 0.75 -3.73 13.89
N ILE A 97 0.72 -3.87 12.57
CA ILE A 97 0.97 -2.81 11.61
C ILE A 97 -0.30 -2.63 10.78
N GLU A 98 -0.73 -1.41 10.57
CA GLU A 98 -1.74 -1.06 9.59
C GLU A 98 -1.06 -0.52 8.34
N LEU A 99 -1.27 -1.20 7.22
CA LEU A 99 -0.84 -0.76 5.90
C LEU A 99 -1.94 0.08 5.28
N THR A 100 -1.62 1.30 4.84
CA THR A 100 -2.55 2.21 4.18
C THR A 100 -2.22 2.31 2.70
N PHE A 101 -3.22 2.11 1.83
CA PHE A 101 -3.11 2.20 0.38
C PHE A 101 -4.05 3.29 -0.14
N ARG A 102 -3.63 4.07 -1.13
CA ARG A 102 -4.44 5.15 -1.73
C ARG A 102 -5.60 4.62 -2.57
N SER A 103 -5.51 3.37 -3.02
CA SER A 103 -6.49 2.71 -3.88
C SER A 103 -6.49 1.21 -3.62
N GLY A 104 -7.33 0.46 -4.33
CA GLY A 104 -7.31 -1.00 -4.33
C GLY A 104 -6.04 -1.62 -4.90
N GLN A 105 -5.17 -0.84 -5.59
CA GLN A 105 -3.88 -1.31 -6.06
C GLN A 105 -2.88 -1.34 -4.90
N SER A 106 -2.83 -2.45 -4.18
CA SER A 106 -1.94 -2.61 -3.03
C SER A 106 -0.51 -2.99 -3.39
N TYR A 107 -0.26 -3.49 -4.58
CA TYR A 107 1.06 -3.84 -5.11
C TYR A 107 1.12 -3.64 -6.62
N ASP A 108 2.34 -3.70 -7.18
CA ASP A 108 2.58 -3.75 -8.62
C ASP A 108 3.82 -4.58 -8.92
N PHE A 109 3.86 -5.14 -10.13
CA PHE A 109 5.04 -5.78 -10.70
C PHE A 109 5.32 -5.15 -12.05
N VAL A 110 6.58 -4.78 -12.26
CA VAL A 110 7.08 -4.19 -13.51
C VAL A 110 8.26 -5.01 -13.98
N VAL A 111 8.37 -5.22 -15.27
CA VAL A 111 9.57 -5.81 -15.90
C VAL A 111 10.15 -4.79 -16.86
N VAL A 112 11.45 -4.56 -16.73
CA VAL A 112 12.23 -3.71 -17.64
C VAL A 112 13.28 -4.53 -18.35
N ASP A 113 13.61 -4.14 -19.59
CA ASP A 113 14.68 -4.73 -20.35
C ASP A 113 16.06 -4.19 -19.93
N SER A 114 17.15 -4.69 -20.56
CA SER A 114 18.52 -4.32 -20.28
C SER A 114 18.84 -2.83 -20.51
N VAL A 115 18.00 -2.10 -21.25
CA VAL A 115 18.13 -0.66 -21.47
C VAL A 115 17.17 0.17 -20.63
N GLY A 116 16.46 -0.48 -19.69
CA GLY A 116 15.57 0.17 -18.74
C GLY A 116 14.17 0.49 -19.27
N ARG A 117 13.79 -0.04 -20.45
CA ARG A 117 12.43 0.16 -20.98
C ARG A 117 11.48 -0.84 -20.34
N GLU A 118 10.30 -0.35 -19.93
CA GLU A 118 9.22 -1.22 -19.44
C GLU A 118 8.69 -2.09 -20.59
N VAL A 119 8.72 -3.40 -20.37
CA VAL A 119 8.24 -4.42 -21.34
C VAL A 119 6.96 -5.09 -20.85
N TRP A 120 6.72 -5.08 -19.55
CA TRP A 120 5.51 -5.62 -18.96
C TRP A 120 5.22 -4.96 -17.61
N ARG A 121 3.93 -4.77 -17.34
CA ARG A 121 3.42 -4.30 -16.05
C ARG A 121 2.13 -5.01 -15.72
N TRP A 122 2.06 -5.56 -14.50
CA TRP A 122 0.87 -6.26 -14.02
C TRP A 122 -0.37 -5.36 -13.98
N SER A 123 -0.25 -4.13 -13.54
CA SER A 123 -1.39 -3.21 -13.42
C SER A 123 -1.92 -2.68 -14.76
N ASN A 124 -1.22 -2.92 -15.86
CA ASN A 124 -1.62 -2.46 -17.18
C ASN A 124 -2.98 -3.05 -17.59
N GLY A 125 -3.93 -2.19 -18.00
CA GLY A 125 -5.27 -2.58 -18.38
C GLY A 125 -6.18 -3.03 -17.22
N ARG A 126 -5.76 -2.93 -15.97
CA ARG A 126 -6.55 -3.23 -14.78
C ARG A 126 -7.20 -1.98 -14.20
N MET A 127 -8.39 -2.15 -13.65
CA MET A 127 -9.09 -1.10 -12.92
C MET A 127 -9.04 -1.38 -11.42
N PHE A 128 -8.79 -0.35 -10.63
CA PHE A 128 -8.73 -0.44 -9.18
C PHE A 128 -9.73 0.53 -8.55
N THR A 129 -10.27 0.16 -7.41
CA THR A 129 -11.10 1.06 -6.61
C THR A 129 -10.32 2.29 -6.20
N GLN A 130 -10.95 3.47 -6.27
CA GLN A 130 -10.30 4.76 -5.96
C GLN A 130 -10.43 5.17 -4.48
N GLY A 131 -10.79 4.25 -3.62
CA GLY A 131 -10.91 4.52 -2.17
C GLY A 131 -9.66 4.08 -1.40
N VAL A 132 -9.36 4.79 -0.33
CA VAL A 132 -8.32 4.40 0.63
C VAL A 132 -8.64 3.02 1.21
N GLN A 133 -7.65 2.14 1.23
CA GLN A 133 -7.73 0.80 1.77
C GLN A 133 -6.77 0.67 2.95
N ASN A 134 -7.25 0.08 4.05
CA ASN A 134 -6.40 -0.25 5.20
C ASN A 134 -6.35 -1.75 5.39
N LYS A 135 -5.16 -2.28 5.65
CA LYS A 135 -4.93 -3.70 5.92
C LYS A 135 -4.09 -3.87 7.17
N GLN A 136 -4.65 -4.55 8.16
CA GLN A 136 -3.92 -4.87 9.38
C GLN A 136 -3.08 -6.13 9.20
N LEU A 137 -1.82 -6.07 9.64
CA LEU A 137 -0.88 -7.17 9.74
C LEU A 137 -0.52 -7.39 11.22
N SER A 138 -1.03 -8.44 11.82
CA SER A 138 -0.62 -8.87 13.15
C SER A 138 0.86 -9.26 13.17
N THR A 139 1.47 -9.32 14.35
CA THR A 139 2.82 -9.83 14.52
C THR A 139 2.96 -11.23 13.91
N GLY A 140 3.96 -11.41 13.05
CA GLY A 140 4.20 -12.65 12.31
C GLY A 140 3.31 -12.86 11.09
N ALA A 141 2.26 -12.07 10.88
CA ALA A 141 1.41 -12.17 9.70
C ALA A 141 2.12 -11.65 8.44
N ALA A 142 1.77 -12.21 7.29
CA ALA A 142 2.31 -11.83 6.00
C ALA A 142 1.21 -11.47 4.99
N MET A 143 1.54 -10.57 4.09
CA MET A 143 0.80 -10.30 2.85
C MET A 143 1.63 -10.86 1.70
N ASN A 144 1.00 -11.64 0.82
CA ASN A 144 1.64 -12.21 -0.35
C ASN A 144 0.90 -11.76 -1.60
N ALA A 145 1.67 -11.39 -2.63
CA ALA A 145 1.20 -11.12 -3.97
C ALA A 145 1.90 -12.08 -4.93
N ARG A 146 1.15 -12.65 -5.88
CA ARG A 146 1.70 -13.56 -6.91
C ARG A 146 1.07 -13.23 -8.23
N GLU A 147 1.92 -13.09 -9.27
CA GLU A 147 1.48 -12.78 -10.62
C GLU A 147 2.31 -13.54 -11.64
N THR A 148 1.81 -13.59 -12.87
CA THR A 148 2.44 -14.34 -13.95
C THR A 148 2.51 -13.49 -15.21
N TRP A 149 3.69 -13.38 -15.77
CA TRP A 149 3.92 -12.85 -17.11
C TRP A 149 3.98 -14.01 -18.09
N THR A 150 3.02 -14.09 -19.01
CA THR A 150 2.92 -15.13 -20.03
C THR A 150 3.61 -14.71 -21.32
N SER A 151 4.18 -15.69 -22.03
CA SER A 151 4.82 -15.51 -23.35
C SER A 151 5.91 -14.43 -23.35
N PRO A 152 6.88 -14.48 -22.44
CA PRO A 152 8.00 -13.56 -22.45
C PRO A 152 8.88 -13.80 -23.68
N VAL A 153 9.51 -12.75 -24.18
CA VAL A 153 10.53 -12.85 -25.23
C VAL A 153 11.87 -13.21 -24.58
N PRO A 154 12.73 -14.04 -25.21
CA PRO A 154 14.08 -14.30 -24.73
C PRO A 154 14.89 -13.01 -24.51
N GLY A 155 15.62 -12.93 -23.39
CA GLY A 155 16.41 -11.72 -23.07
C GLY A 155 16.77 -11.59 -21.60
N HIS A 156 17.46 -10.49 -21.28
CA HIS A 156 17.84 -10.10 -19.92
C HIS A 156 16.88 -9.05 -19.40
N TYR A 157 16.39 -9.25 -18.19
CA TYR A 157 15.34 -8.42 -17.58
C TYR A 157 15.60 -8.16 -16.11
N THR A 158 15.06 -7.06 -15.62
CA THR A 158 14.94 -6.76 -14.19
C THR A 158 13.46 -6.68 -13.84
N ALA A 159 13.04 -7.50 -12.91
CA ALA A 159 11.71 -7.41 -12.30
C ALA A 159 11.75 -6.48 -11.08
N ILE A 160 10.74 -5.63 -10.96
CA ILE A 160 10.55 -4.68 -9.86
C ILE A 160 9.20 -5.00 -9.21
N ALA A 161 9.21 -5.34 -7.93
CA ALA A 161 8.02 -5.58 -7.14
C ALA A 161 7.83 -4.46 -6.13
N THR A 162 6.66 -3.82 -6.13
CA THR A 162 6.35 -2.67 -5.27
C THR A 162 5.14 -2.97 -4.38
N LEU A 163 5.26 -2.70 -3.09
CA LEU A 163 4.14 -2.56 -2.18
C LEU A 163 3.72 -1.08 -2.15
N ASN A 164 2.52 -0.77 -2.62
CA ASN A 164 2.00 0.61 -2.77
C ASN A 164 1.47 1.21 -1.45
N SER A 165 1.99 0.77 -0.31
CA SER A 165 1.62 1.32 0.98
C SER A 165 2.19 2.72 1.16
N THR A 166 1.37 3.66 1.62
CA THR A 166 1.79 5.06 1.84
C THR A 166 2.67 5.23 3.08
N ASN A 167 2.48 4.39 4.07
CA ASN A 167 3.20 4.45 5.34
C ASN A 167 4.34 3.41 5.46
N PHE A 168 4.33 2.36 4.63
CA PHE A 168 5.39 1.35 4.54
C PHE A 168 5.68 1.00 3.08
N PRO A 169 6.11 1.97 2.25
CA PRO A 169 6.46 1.70 0.86
C PRO A 169 7.63 0.72 0.82
N THR A 170 7.54 -0.29 -0.05
CA THR A 170 8.57 -1.30 -0.21
C THR A 170 8.78 -1.57 -1.68
N GLU A 171 10.03 -1.61 -2.12
CA GLU A 171 10.43 -1.99 -3.47
C GLU A 171 11.51 -3.07 -3.40
N GLN A 172 11.36 -4.09 -4.21
CA GLN A 172 12.32 -5.18 -4.38
C GLN A 172 12.63 -5.35 -5.86
N ARG A 173 13.88 -5.69 -6.18
CA ARG A 173 14.34 -5.91 -7.56
C ARG A 173 15.01 -7.26 -7.67
N ALA A 174 14.87 -7.91 -8.83
CA ALA A 174 15.53 -9.16 -9.15
C ALA A 174 15.84 -9.21 -10.66
N ASP A 175 17.08 -9.50 -10.99
CA ASP A 175 17.52 -9.71 -12.37
C ASP A 175 17.28 -11.17 -12.76
N PHE A 176 16.86 -11.40 -13.99
CA PHE A 176 16.63 -12.74 -14.52
C PHE A 176 16.82 -12.80 -16.03
N VAL A 177 16.98 -14.01 -16.55
CA VAL A 177 17.17 -14.27 -17.97
C VAL A 177 16.05 -15.19 -18.45
N VAL A 178 15.42 -14.83 -19.54
CA VAL A 178 14.50 -15.69 -20.29
C VAL A 178 15.33 -16.35 -21.39
N PRO A 179 15.40 -17.68 -21.44
CA PRO A 179 16.22 -18.42 -22.41
C PRO A 179 15.68 -18.33 -23.84
#